data_abc7ed8f2fd92a2288446d7a2b2fa9b9
#
_entry.id   abc7ed8f2fd92a2288446d7a2b2fa9b9
#
_cell.length_a   1.000
_cell.length_b   1.000
_cell.length_c   1.000
_cell.angle_alpha   90.00
_cell.angle_beta   90.00
_cell.angle_gamma   90.00
#
_symmetry.space_group_name_H-M   'P 1'
#
loop_
_entity.id
_entity.type
_entity.pdbx_description
1 polymer ?
#
loop_
_entity_poly.entity_id
_entity_poly.type
_entity_poly.pdbx_seq_one_letter_code
_entity_poly.pdbx_strand_id
1 'polypeptide(L)'
;MSLAVVRSRAPASGRAPDVTVEVHLANGLPSFSIVGLPDLEVRESRERVRAALQNCGFEFPVRRITVNLAPADLPKESGRFDLPIALGILAANGQIPADALAGREFAGELSLTGALRPMRGAFAMACGAARDWRAAESGAGLAGGPGPDSGAARDSVATSRPPELYLPLDSAAEA
;
A
#
# COMPACT_ATOMS: atom_id res chain seq x y z
N MET A 1 -1.92 -18.68 9.21
CA MET A 1 -2.59 -17.59 8.45
C MET A 1 -2.08 -16.26 8.96
N SER A 2 -1.68 -15.37 8.09
CA SER A 2 -1.24 -14.04 8.50
C SER A 2 -1.72 -13.00 7.49
N LEU A 3 -2.04 -11.81 7.99
CA LEU A 3 -2.52 -10.67 7.23
C LEU A 3 -1.67 -9.45 7.61
N ALA A 4 -1.25 -8.69 6.63
CA ALA A 4 -0.64 -7.37 6.82
C ALA A 4 -1.36 -6.34 5.95
N VAL A 5 -1.37 -5.10 6.41
CA VAL A 5 -2.02 -3.98 5.74
C VAL A 5 -1.01 -2.85 5.56
N VAL A 6 -0.89 -2.36 4.33
CA VAL A 6 0.00 -1.25 3.96
C VAL A 6 -0.81 -0.18 3.24
N ARG A 7 -0.54 1.08 3.54
CA ARG A 7 -1.22 2.21 2.91
C ARG A 7 -0.44 2.70 1.70
N SER A 8 -1.18 3.07 0.65
CA SER A 8 -0.66 3.65 -0.58
C SER A 8 -1.70 4.61 -1.18
N ARG A 9 -1.43 5.14 -2.38
CA ARG A 9 -2.36 6.00 -3.12
C ARG A 9 -2.35 5.69 -4.60
N ALA A 10 -3.49 5.89 -5.25
CA ALA A 10 -3.64 5.77 -6.69
C ALA A 10 -3.96 7.15 -7.29
N PRO A 11 -3.01 7.86 -7.92
CA PRO A 11 -3.29 9.08 -8.64
C PRO A 11 -4.35 8.84 -9.73
N ALA A 12 -5.47 9.56 -9.63
CA ALA A 12 -6.57 9.48 -10.57
C ALA A 12 -7.19 10.87 -10.76
N SER A 13 -7.28 11.34 -12.00
CA SER A 13 -7.97 12.60 -12.36
C SER A 13 -7.59 13.81 -11.47
N GLY A 14 -6.30 14.03 -11.22
CA GLY A 14 -5.81 15.14 -10.37
C GLY A 14 -6.00 14.94 -8.87
N ARG A 15 -6.46 13.76 -8.45
CA ARG A 15 -6.54 13.35 -7.05
C ARG A 15 -5.64 12.14 -6.82
N ALA A 16 -5.36 11.82 -5.57
CA ALA A 16 -4.67 10.60 -5.20
C ALA A 16 -5.43 9.95 -4.03
N PRO A 17 -6.56 9.29 -4.31
CA PRO A 17 -7.30 8.59 -3.29
C PRO A 17 -6.46 7.50 -2.64
N ASP A 18 -6.78 7.24 -1.39
CA ASP A 18 -6.16 6.22 -0.57
C ASP A 18 -6.38 4.81 -1.13
N VAL A 19 -5.35 3.99 -1.07
CA VAL A 19 -5.40 2.57 -1.42
C VAL A 19 -4.87 1.75 -0.27
N THR A 20 -5.67 0.80 0.18
CA THR A 20 -5.24 -0.19 1.17
C THR A 20 -4.72 -1.42 0.46
N VAL A 21 -3.46 -1.78 0.74
CA VAL A 21 -2.80 -2.98 0.22
C VAL A 21 -2.83 -4.03 1.31
N GLU A 22 -3.70 -5.03 1.15
CA GLU A 22 -3.89 -6.12 2.09
C GLU A 22 -3.16 -7.36 1.58
N VAL A 23 -2.22 -7.88 2.35
CA VAL A 23 -1.45 -9.08 1.99
C VAL A 23 -1.79 -10.23 2.92
N HIS A 24 -2.38 -11.26 2.37
CA HIS A 24 -2.77 -12.46 3.09
C HIS A 24 -1.91 -13.65 2.68
N LEU A 25 -1.30 -14.31 3.68
CA LEU A 25 -0.56 -15.57 3.51
C LEU A 25 -1.37 -16.72 4.08
N ALA A 26 -1.67 -17.70 3.24
CA ALA A 26 -2.38 -18.91 3.63
C ALA A 26 -1.56 -20.17 3.32
N ASN A 27 -1.88 -21.27 4.01
CA ASN A 27 -1.35 -22.57 3.68
C ASN A 27 -1.98 -23.09 2.38
N GLY A 28 -1.29 -23.96 1.69
CA GLY A 28 -1.76 -24.59 0.44
C GLY A 28 -0.70 -24.50 -0.66
N LEU A 29 -1.09 -24.83 -1.87
CA LEU A 29 -0.20 -24.75 -3.02
C LEU A 29 0.31 -23.30 -3.22
N PRO A 30 1.62 -23.10 -3.39
CA PRO A 30 2.20 -21.80 -3.61
C PRO A 30 1.57 -21.10 -4.81
N SER A 31 1.11 -19.88 -4.61
CA SER A 31 0.55 -19.03 -5.65
C SER A 31 0.72 -17.56 -5.26
N PHE A 32 0.72 -16.68 -6.25
CA PHE A 32 0.74 -15.23 -6.00
C PHE A 32 -0.29 -14.56 -6.90
N SER A 33 -1.34 -14.04 -6.30
CA SER A 33 -2.44 -13.35 -6.97
C SER A 33 -2.62 -11.92 -6.47
N ILE A 34 -2.97 -11.01 -7.38
CA ILE A 34 -3.30 -9.61 -7.08
C ILE A 34 -4.71 -9.36 -7.58
N VAL A 35 -5.58 -8.83 -6.72
CA VAL A 35 -6.97 -8.47 -6.99
C VAL A 35 -7.24 -7.01 -6.62
N GLY A 36 -8.39 -6.46 -6.99
CA GLY A 36 -8.75 -5.07 -6.71
C GLY A 36 -8.52 -4.14 -7.90
N LEU A 37 -8.92 -4.60 -9.10
CA LEU A 37 -8.83 -3.87 -10.37
C LEU A 37 -7.38 -3.45 -10.76
N PRO A 38 -6.39 -4.37 -10.69
CA PRO A 38 -5.04 -4.10 -11.14
C PRO A 38 -4.97 -4.07 -12.67
N ASP A 39 -4.23 -3.10 -13.23
CA ASP A 39 -3.83 -3.12 -14.63
C ASP A 39 -2.77 -4.20 -14.90
N LEU A 40 -2.26 -4.25 -16.15
CA LEU A 40 -1.22 -5.21 -16.53
C LEU A 40 0.07 -4.99 -15.76
N GLU A 41 0.52 -3.74 -15.64
CA GLU A 41 1.78 -3.38 -14.96
C GLU A 41 1.74 -3.75 -13.47
N VAL A 42 0.59 -3.53 -12.82
CA VAL A 42 0.38 -3.96 -11.42
C VAL A 42 0.37 -5.48 -11.29
N ARG A 43 -0.17 -6.21 -12.28
CA ARG A 43 -0.10 -7.68 -12.26
C ARG A 43 1.31 -8.20 -12.42
N GLU A 44 2.16 -7.51 -13.18
CA GLU A 44 3.58 -7.82 -13.35
C GLU A 44 4.41 -7.58 -12.08
N SER A 45 3.89 -6.80 -11.12
CA SER A 45 4.51 -6.61 -9.79
C SER A 45 4.89 -7.93 -9.11
N ARG A 46 4.16 -9.02 -9.40
CA ARG A 46 4.45 -10.34 -8.84
C ARG A 46 5.90 -10.78 -9.12
N GLU A 47 6.35 -10.58 -10.34
CA GLU A 47 7.69 -10.99 -10.75
C GLU A 47 8.75 -10.02 -10.21
N ARG A 48 8.50 -8.70 -10.27
CA ARG A 48 9.43 -7.70 -9.75
C ARG A 48 9.61 -7.83 -8.23
N VAL A 49 8.51 -7.93 -7.49
CA VAL A 49 8.53 -8.07 -6.03
C VAL A 49 9.24 -9.35 -5.61
N ARG A 50 8.95 -10.49 -6.25
CA ARG A 50 9.63 -11.76 -5.94
C ARG A 50 11.13 -11.63 -6.13
N ALA A 51 11.58 -11.18 -7.30
CA ALA A 51 12.99 -11.05 -7.60
C ALA A 51 13.68 -10.04 -6.68
N ALA A 52 13.05 -8.88 -6.43
CA ALA A 52 13.59 -7.85 -5.56
C ALA A 52 13.80 -8.36 -4.14
N LEU A 53 12.82 -9.02 -3.53
CA LEU A 53 12.94 -9.56 -2.18
C LEU A 53 14.07 -10.60 -2.09
N GLN A 54 14.14 -11.53 -3.03
CA GLN A 54 15.19 -12.55 -3.07
C GLN A 54 16.57 -11.94 -3.25
N ASN A 55 16.73 -10.99 -4.17
CA ASN A 55 18.01 -10.32 -4.41
C ASN A 55 18.45 -9.40 -3.26
N CYS A 56 17.50 -8.91 -2.45
CA CYS A 56 17.78 -8.18 -1.21
C CYS A 56 18.07 -9.10 -0.01
N GLY A 57 18.06 -10.43 -0.20
CA GLY A 57 18.35 -11.40 0.87
C GLY A 57 17.17 -11.72 1.78
N PHE A 58 15.96 -11.30 1.41
CA PHE A 58 14.74 -11.68 2.13
C PHE A 58 14.21 -13.04 1.66
N GLU A 59 13.53 -13.73 2.56
CA GLU A 59 12.83 -14.94 2.21
C GLU A 59 11.52 -14.62 1.47
N PHE A 60 11.33 -15.22 0.29
CA PHE A 60 10.04 -15.16 -0.39
C PHE A 60 9.18 -16.36 0.06
N PRO A 61 7.99 -16.13 0.67
CA PRO A 61 7.23 -17.22 1.28
C PRO A 61 6.70 -18.22 0.25
N VAL A 62 6.96 -19.51 0.51
CA VAL A 62 6.42 -20.64 -0.28
C VAL A 62 5.01 -20.97 0.21
N ARG A 63 4.08 -20.04 0.00
CA ARG A 63 2.70 -20.06 0.47
C ARG A 63 1.75 -19.55 -0.60
N ARG A 64 0.46 -19.66 -0.34
CA ARG A 64 -0.55 -18.95 -1.12
C ARG A 64 -0.55 -17.48 -0.69
N ILE A 65 -0.13 -16.58 -1.59
CA ILE A 65 -0.11 -15.14 -1.41
C ILE A 65 -1.29 -14.53 -2.16
N THR A 66 -2.15 -13.82 -1.45
CA THR A 66 -3.22 -13.01 -2.05
C THR A 66 -3.01 -11.56 -1.63
N VAL A 67 -2.89 -10.68 -2.61
CA VAL A 67 -2.82 -9.23 -2.42
C VAL A 67 -4.13 -8.62 -2.91
N ASN A 68 -4.82 -7.90 -2.04
CA ASN A 68 -6.01 -7.12 -2.40
C ASN A 68 -5.67 -5.64 -2.37
N LEU A 69 -5.95 -4.94 -3.46
CA LEU A 69 -5.79 -3.49 -3.59
C LEU A 69 -7.17 -2.83 -3.46
N ALA A 70 -7.52 -2.42 -2.26
CA ALA A 70 -8.84 -1.82 -1.98
C ALA A 70 -8.81 -0.28 -2.13
N PRO A 71 -9.88 0.35 -2.60
CA PRO A 71 -11.15 -0.24 -3.00
C PRO A 71 -11.11 -0.86 -4.41
N ALA A 72 -11.99 -1.82 -4.68
CA ALA A 72 -11.99 -2.58 -5.93
C ALA A 72 -12.51 -1.82 -7.15
N ASP A 73 -13.23 -0.73 -6.95
CA ASP A 73 -13.81 0.14 -7.99
C ASP A 73 -12.84 1.23 -8.49
N LEU A 74 -11.70 1.40 -7.82
CA LEU A 74 -10.65 2.34 -8.19
C LEU A 74 -9.59 1.62 -9.04
N PRO A 75 -9.32 2.07 -10.29
CA PRO A 75 -8.23 1.52 -11.09
C PRO A 75 -6.87 1.73 -10.42
N LYS A 76 -6.03 0.70 -10.45
CA LYS A 76 -4.64 0.74 -9.97
C LYS A 76 -3.71 0.54 -11.14
N GLU A 77 -2.85 1.52 -11.36
CA GLU A 77 -2.00 1.61 -12.53
C GLU A 77 -0.53 1.77 -12.13
N SER A 78 0.37 1.30 -12.98
CA SER A 78 1.82 1.38 -12.89
C SER A 78 2.47 0.55 -11.78
N GLY A 79 3.80 0.48 -11.79
CA GLY A 79 4.60 -0.24 -10.80
C GLY A 79 4.63 0.33 -9.38
N ARG A 80 3.95 1.44 -9.12
CA ARG A 80 3.96 2.13 -7.80
C ARG A 80 3.59 1.28 -6.61
N PHE A 81 2.85 0.21 -6.84
CA PHE A 81 2.41 -0.72 -5.79
C PHE A 81 3.44 -1.80 -5.45
N ASP A 82 4.56 -1.88 -6.18
CA ASP A 82 5.59 -2.89 -5.90
C ASP A 82 6.11 -2.78 -4.47
N LEU A 83 6.49 -1.58 -4.03
CA LEU A 83 7.01 -1.36 -2.67
C LEU A 83 5.98 -1.71 -1.58
N PRO A 84 4.75 -1.20 -1.58
CA PRO A 84 3.78 -1.57 -0.55
C PRO A 84 3.42 -3.05 -0.58
N ILE A 85 3.38 -3.72 -1.73
CA ILE A 85 3.18 -5.16 -1.83
C ILE A 85 4.35 -5.91 -1.18
N ALA A 86 5.60 -5.53 -1.50
CA ALA A 86 6.79 -6.13 -0.92
C ALA A 86 6.81 -6.01 0.62
N LEU A 87 6.56 -4.81 1.14
CA LEU A 87 6.49 -4.55 2.57
C LEU A 87 5.38 -5.36 3.24
N GLY A 88 4.22 -5.46 2.60
CA GLY A 88 3.11 -6.27 3.08
C GLY A 88 3.45 -7.77 3.16
N ILE A 89 4.18 -8.31 2.17
CA ILE A 89 4.65 -9.70 2.19
C ILE A 89 5.64 -9.92 3.34
N LEU A 90 6.61 -9.01 3.52
CA LEU A 90 7.59 -9.10 4.60
C LEU A 90 6.94 -9.04 5.98
N ALA A 91 5.97 -8.13 6.17
CA ALA A 91 5.23 -8.00 7.42
C ALA A 91 4.34 -9.22 7.69
N ALA A 92 3.59 -9.70 6.69
CA ALA A 92 2.76 -10.89 6.81
C ALA A 92 3.58 -12.16 7.08
N ASN A 93 4.83 -12.22 6.61
CA ASN A 93 5.76 -13.32 6.87
C ASN A 93 6.60 -13.13 8.15
N GLY A 94 6.41 -12.04 8.89
CA GLY A 94 7.10 -11.78 10.15
C GLY A 94 8.58 -11.37 10.01
N GLN A 95 9.03 -10.98 8.82
CA GLN A 95 10.40 -10.53 8.57
C GLN A 95 10.62 -9.06 8.94
N ILE A 96 9.54 -8.27 8.96
CA ILE A 96 9.52 -6.91 9.50
C ILE A 96 8.32 -6.74 10.43
N PRO A 97 8.40 -5.86 11.45
CA PRO A 97 7.27 -5.61 12.34
C PRO A 97 6.15 -4.87 11.60
N ALA A 98 4.92 -5.39 11.69
CA ALA A 98 3.76 -4.80 10.99
C ALA A 98 3.38 -3.40 11.54
N ASP A 99 3.59 -3.15 12.82
CA ASP A 99 3.36 -1.86 13.47
C ASP A 99 4.31 -0.76 12.96
N ALA A 100 5.48 -1.12 12.43
CA ALA A 100 6.37 -0.17 11.76
C ALA A 100 5.77 0.44 10.47
N LEU A 101 4.72 -0.18 9.92
CA LEU A 101 4.03 0.32 8.73
C LEU A 101 2.85 1.25 9.08
N ALA A 102 2.41 1.25 10.33
CA ALA A 102 1.27 2.02 10.79
C ALA A 102 1.52 3.54 10.66
N GLY A 103 0.51 4.28 10.19
CA GLY A 103 0.61 5.73 10.00
C GLY A 103 1.52 6.18 8.85
N ARG A 104 1.99 5.24 8.04
CA ARG A 104 2.88 5.50 6.90
C ARG A 104 2.24 5.05 5.61
N GLU A 105 2.52 5.79 4.54
CA GLU A 105 2.09 5.48 3.18
C GLU A 105 3.32 5.23 2.30
N PHE A 106 3.23 4.26 1.41
CA PHE A 106 4.36 3.82 0.60
C PHE A 106 3.98 3.75 -0.87
N ALA A 107 4.87 4.21 -1.75
CA ALA A 107 4.75 3.99 -3.18
C ALA A 107 6.13 3.93 -3.82
N GLY A 108 6.29 3.05 -4.81
CA GLY A 108 7.53 2.93 -5.58
C GLY A 108 7.55 1.67 -6.42
N GLU A 109 8.10 1.80 -7.62
CA GLU A 109 8.40 0.66 -8.47
C GLU A 109 9.74 0.05 -8.06
N LEU A 110 9.81 -1.27 -8.02
CA LEU A 110 11.03 -2.01 -7.72
C LEU A 110 11.71 -2.51 -9.00
N SER A 111 13.01 -2.30 -9.09
CA SER A 111 13.84 -3.09 -10.01
C SER A 111 14.00 -4.51 -9.49
N LEU A 112 14.44 -5.43 -10.34
CA LEU A 112 14.70 -6.82 -9.92
C LEU A 112 15.80 -6.93 -8.85
N THR A 113 16.66 -5.92 -8.72
CA THR A 113 17.70 -5.85 -7.69
C THR A 113 17.21 -5.25 -6.37
N GLY A 114 15.95 -4.80 -6.31
CA GLY A 114 15.37 -4.17 -5.13
C GLY A 114 15.57 -2.65 -5.05
N ALA A 115 16.20 -2.02 -6.04
CA ALA A 115 16.30 -0.57 -6.09
C ALA A 115 14.95 0.05 -6.45
N LEU A 116 14.64 1.19 -5.85
CA LEU A 116 13.44 1.97 -6.19
C LEU A 116 13.69 2.77 -7.47
N ARG A 117 12.73 2.73 -8.38
CA ARG A 117 12.71 3.52 -9.61
C ARG A 117 11.85 4.77 -9.46
N PRO A 118 12.16 5.86 -10.17
CA PRO A 118 11.31 7.04 -10.22
C PRO A 118 9.88 6.68 -10.66
N MET A 119 8.90 7.37 -10.10
CA MET A 119 7.49 7.19 -10.45
C MET A 119 6.82 8.54 -10.70
N ARG A 120 5.75 8.55 -11.49
CA ARG A 120 4.92 9.74 -11.75
C ARG A 120 3.86 9.91 -10.66
N GLY A 121 3.46 11.16 -10.43
CA GLY A 121 2.34 11.49 -9.55
C GLY A 121 2.70 11.61 -8.07
N ALA A 122 3.97 11.75 -7.72
CA ALA A 122 4.42 11.98 -6.36
C ALA A 122 3.78 13.23 -5.74
N PHE A 123 3.71 14.34 -6.48
CA PHE A 123 3.04 15.56 -6.05
C PHE A 123 1.54 15.34 -5.74
N ALA A 124 0.82 14.64 -6.61
CA ALA A 124 -0.60 14.35 -6.38
C ALA A 124 -0.80 13.49 -5.13
N MET A 125 0.10 12.54 -4.87
CA MET A 125 0.07 11.69 -3.67
C MET A 125 0.32 12.51 -2.41
N ALA A 126 1.33 13.38 -2.41
CA ALA A 126 1.64 14.26 -1.29
C ALA A 126 0.48 15.23 -0.98
N CYS A 127 -0.12 15.84 -2.01
CA CYS A 127 -1.30 16.68 -1.87
C CYS A 127 -2.50 15.90 -1.31
N GLY A 128 -2.70 14.65 -1.76
CA GLY A 128 -3.76 13.78 -1.26
C GLY A 128 -3.58 13.46 0.22
N ALA A 129 -2.39 13.02 0.61
CA ALA A 129 -2.06 12.71 1.99
C ALA A 129 -2.24 13.93 2.92
N ALA A 130 -1.73 15.10 2.51
CA ALA A 130 -1.87 16.34 3.28
C ALA A 130 -3.32 16.80 3.43
N ARG A 131 -4.16 16.60 2.39
CA ARG A 131 -5.58 16.95 2.43
C ARG A 131 -6.34 16.06 3.42
N ASP A 132 -6.13 14.76 3.33
CA ASP A 132 -6.85 13.80 4.17
C ASP A 132 -6.46 13.97 5.64
N TRP A 133 -5.18 14.27 5.90
CA TRP A 133 -4.71 14.58 7.24
C TRP A 133 -5.35 15.85 7.81
N ARG A 134 -5.38 16.96 7.06
CA ARG A 134 -6.03 18.21 7.49
C ARG A 134 -7.52 18.01 7.75
N ALA A 135 -8.21 17.20 6.93
CA ALA A 135 -9.61 16.89 7.14
C ALA A 135 -9.83 16.12 8.46
N ALA A 136 -8.94 15.20 8.78
CA ALA A 136 -8.97 14.46 10.05
C ALA A 136 -8.71 15.36 11.26
N GLU A 137 -7.74 16.28 11.18
CA GLU A 137 -7.43 17.23 12.26
C GLU A 137 -8.53 18.27 12.52
N SER A 138 -9.17 18.76 11.45
CA SER A 138 -10.20 19.80 11.58
C SER A 138 -11.51 19.28 12.20
N GLY A 139 -11.58 18.01 12.57
CA GLY A 139 -12.79 17.43 13.15
C GLY A 139 -14.00 17.45 12.19
N ALA A 140 -13.76 17.66 10.90
CA ALA A 140 -14.76 17.67 9.85
C ALA A 140 -15.32 16.25 9.55
N GLY A 141 -15.23 15.35 10.50
CA GLY A 141 -16.09 14.22 10.63
C GLY A 141 -17.46 14.74 11.05
N LEU A 142 -18.25 15.22 10.10
CA LEU A 142 -19.66 15.54 10.30
C LEU A 142 -20.32 14.37 11.02
N ALA A 143 -20.88 14.69 12.17
CA ALA A 143 -21.88 13.90 12.85
C ALA A 143 -23.05 13.59 11.90
N GLY A 144 -22.92 12.56 11.12
CA GLY A 144 -24.01 11.82 10.50
C GLY A 144 -24.37 10.72 11.50
N GLY A 145 -25.60 10.75 11.98
CA GLY A 145 -26.09 9.96 13.08
C GLY A 145 -25.86 8.44 12.98
N PRO A 146 -25.97 7.73 14.11
CA PRO A 146 -25.62 6.33 14.22
C PRO A 146 -26.66 5.45 13.51
N GLY A 147 -26.27 4.83 12.41
CA GLY A 147 -26.91 3.61 11.94
C GLY A 147 -26.24 2.43 12.65
N PRO A 148 -26.96 1.53 13.31
CA PRO A 148 -26.39 0.34 13.90
C PRO A 148 -26.06 -0.67 12.79
N ASP A 149 -24.96 -1.38 12.92
CA ASP A 149 -24.47 -2.49 12.11
C ASP A 149 -23.54 -2.16 10.94
N SER A 150 -22.27 -1.94 11.29
CA SER A 150 -21.15 -2.47 10.51
C SER A 150 -19.93 -2.57 11.42
N GLY A 151 -19.65 -3.77 11.90
CA GLY A 151 -18.47 -4.11 12.67
C GLY A 151 -17.20 -4.13 11.81
N ALA A 152 -16.81 -2.98 11.28
CA ALA A 152 -15.46 -2.78 10.75
C ALA A 152 -14.72 -1.96 11.81
N ALA A 153 -13.75 -2.61 12.44
CA ALA A 153 -12.86 -1.96 13.39
C ALA A 153 -12.23 -0.74 12.72
N ARG A 154 -12.68 0.44 13.14
CA ARG A 154 -12.02 1.71 12.83
C ARG A 154 -10.81 1.83 13.75
N ASP A 155 -9.70 1.20 13.37
CA ASP A 155 -8.40 1.53 13.92
C ASP A 155 -7.93 2.87 13.33
N SER A 156 -8.68 3.93 13.56
CA SER A 156 -8.22 5.29 13.40
C SER A 156 -7.67 5.78 14.74
N VAL A 157 -6.47 5.33 15.08
CA VAL A 157 -5.63 6.12 16.00
C VAL A 157 -5.36 7.42 15.24
N ALA A 158 -6.06 8.48 15.61
CA ALA A 158 -5.74 9.83 15.19
C ALA A 158 -4.34 10.14 15.74
N THR A 159 -3.33 9.85 14.94
CA THR A 159 -1.96 10.23 15.26
C THR A 159 -1.89 11.74 15.13
N SER A 160 -1.49 12.43 16.19
CA SER A 160 -1.20 13.87 16.22
C SER A 160 -0.02 14.28 15.32
N ARG A 161 0.43 13.38 14.48
CA ARG A 161 1.58 13.52 13.58
C ARG A 161 1.12 13.42 12.12
N PRO A 162 1.61 14.31 11.21
CA PRO A 162 1.29 14.21 9.81
C PRO A 162 1.71 12.83 9.25
N PRO A 163 0.97 12.32 8.25
CA PRO A 163 1.32 11.04 7.62
C PRO A 163 2.69 11.14 6.99
N GLU A 164 3.50 10.10 7.18
CA GLU A 164 4.79 9.97 6.53
C GLU A 164 4.59 9.26 5.18
N LEU A 165 4.94 9.93 4.09
CA LEU A 165 4.87 9.36 2.74
C LEU A 165 6.27 8.98 2.26
N TYR A 166 6.46 7.70 1.97
CA TYR A 166 7.73 7.12 1.50
C TYR A 166 7.67 6.92 0.00
N LEU A 167 8.51 7.66 -0.72
CA LEU A 167 8.60 7.69 -2.18
C LEU A 167 10.05 7.43 -2.63
N PRO A 168 10.26 7.02 -3.89
CA PRO A 168 11.60 7.02 -4.47
C PRO A 168 12.24 8.40 -4.38
N LEU A 169 13.54 8.44 -4.06
CA LEU A 169 14.27 9.69 -3.85
C LEU A 169 14.16 10.65 -5.05
N ASP A 170 14.28 10.11 -6.26
CA ASP A 170 14.17 10.90 -7.50
C ASP A 170 12.77 11.46 -7.74
N SER A 171 11.75 10.90 -7.11
CA SER A 171 10.36 11.39 -7.19
C SER A 171 9.99 12.32 -6.03
N ALA A 172 10.77 12.33 -4.96
CA ALA A 172 10.48 13.15 -3.77
C ALA A 172 10.64 14.65 -4.04
N ALA A 173 11.44 15.04 -5.04
CA ALA A 173 11.60 16.43 -5.44
C ALA A 173 10.33 17.02 -6.10
N GLU A 174 9.40 16.18 -6.57
CA GLU A 174 8.13 16.57 -7.15
C GLU A 174 7.02 16.70 -6.09
N ALA A 175 7.22 16.15 -4.89
CA ALA A 175 6.24 16.08 -3.83
C ALA A 175 6.30 17.29 -2.89
#